data_bf7f60c24986db0dc0e0c92cfb779128
#
_entry.id   bf7f60c24986db0dc0e0c92cfb779128
#
_cell.length_a   1.000
_cell.length_b   1.000
_cell.length_c   1.000
_cell.angle_alpha   90.00
_cell.angle_beta   90.00
_cell.angle_gamma   90.00
#
_symmetry.space_group_name_H-M   'P 1'
#
loop_
_entity.id
_entity.type
_entity.pdbx_description
1 polymer ?
#
loop_
_entity_poly.entity_id
_entity_poly.type
_entity_poly.pdbx_seq_one_letter_code
_entity_poly.pdbx_strand_id
1 'polypeptide(L)'
;GLYYQTAYTWSKSIDDVSTASVAFLTRVNNQNDAAASRGLSDFDRRQRFVTSAVYQLPFFSASSGFKKEALAGWETSGVVILQSGAPFTVYDPAGGTAYALASTPSSTATFGPGFSCGNALSSGSMTSRLTNWVNAAAYTPDPLAPTLSNGSPSDATVYGNTPRNCIIGPPQKNVDFTLDKAFRITERQSLRFRADFFNLFNHPSFALPALAAVSSSGGSAPITSTVGTPRLIQFSLKYLF
;
A
#
# COMPACT_ATOMS: atom_id res chain seq x y z
N GLY A 1 -26.29 16.03 17.17
CA GLY A 1 -25.43 15.16 17.94
C GLY A 1 -24.20 14.69 17.17
N LEU A 2 -23.26 14.13 17.87
CA LEU A 2 -22.05 13.53 17.31
C LEU A 2 -22.15 12.00 17.45
N TYR A 3 -21.95 11.31 16.32
CA TYR A 3 -21.72 9.87 16.31
C TYR A 3 -20.35 9.62 15.71
N TYR A 4 -19.54 8.75 16.31
CA TYR A 4 -18.27 8.33 15.77
C TYR A 4 -17.99 6.85 16.06
N GLN A 5 -17.24 6.25 15.18
CA GLN A 5 -16.74 4.88 15.33
C GLN A 5 -15.28 4.85 14.96
N THR A 6 -14.47 4.21 15.79
CA THR A 6 -13.04 4.06 15.57
C THR A 6 -12.63 2.61 15.73
N ALA A 7 -11.81 2.14 14.82
CA ALA A 7 -11.22 0.81 14.87
C ALA A 7 -9.71 0.92 14.64
N TYR A 8 -8.95 0.23 15.45
CA TYR A 8 -7.51 0.05 15.28
C TYR A 8 -7.21 -1.44 15.22
N THR A 9 -6.49 -1.84 14.19
CA THR A 9 -6.05 -3.21 13.99
C THR A 9 -4.53 -3.25 13.97
N TRP A 10 -3.95 -4.06 14.83
CA TRP A 10 -2.58 -4.49 14.76
C TRP A 10 -2.57 -5.98 14.42
N SER A 11 -1.91 -6.35 13.33
CA SER A 11 -1.94 -7.71 12.80
C SER A 11 -0.62 -8.11 12.17
N LYS A 12 -0.44 -9.40 11.98
CA LYS A 12 0.67 -9.97 11.23
C LYS A 12 0.18 -11.19 10.47
N SER A 13 0.22 -11.11 9.15
CA SER A 13 -0.11 -12.23 8.27
C SER A 13 1.16 -12.85 7.71
N ILE A 14 1.30 -14.16 7.81
CA ILE A 14 2.46 -14.92 7.34
C ILE A 14 1.96 -16.10 6.52
N ASP A 15 2.57 -16.30 5.35
CA ASP A 15 2.32 -17.46 4.50
C ASP A 15 3.61 -17.87 3.77
N ASP A 16 3.55 -18.88 2.94
CA ASP A 16 4.62 -19.31 2.04
C ASP A 16 4.34 -18.93 0.58
N VAL A 17 3.07 -18.64 0.25
CA VAL A 17 2.59 -18.14 -1.05
C VAL A 17 1.35 -17.30 -0.81
N SER A 18 1.36 -16.02 -1.20
CA SER A 18 0.20 -15.14 -1.02
C SER A 18 -0.73 -15.13 -2.22
N THR A 19 -0.18 -15.19 -3.42
CA THR A 19 -0.94 -15.08 -4.66
C THR A 19 -0.85 -16.39 -5.41
N ALA A 20 -1.99 -17.08 -5.49
CA ALA A 20 -2.14 -18.16 -6.45
C ALA A 20 -2.42 -17.53 -7.83
N SER A 21 -1.38 -17.29 -8.61
CA SER A 21 -1.61 -17.16 -10.04
C SER A 21 -2.07 -18.51 -10.56
N VAL A 22 -3.18 -18.54 -11.31
CA VAL A 22 -3.76 -19.79 -11.84
C VAL A 22 -2.78 -20.63 -12.70
N ALA A 23 -1.64 -20.07 -13.07
CA ALA A 23 -0.63 -20.77 -13.85
C ALA A 23 0.52 -21.35 -13.01
N PHE A 24 0.89 -20.70 -11.90
CA PHE A 24 2.05 -21.13 -11.09
C PHE A 24 1.89 -20.70 -9.65
N LEU A 25 1.77 -21.67 -8.74
CA LEU A 25 2.02 -21.49 -7.32
C LEU A 25 3.55 -21.38 -7.17
N THR A 26 4.07 -20.17 -7.27
CA THR A 26 5.51 -19.98 -7.21
C THR A 26 5.94 -19.54 -5.83
N ARG A 27 6.52 -20.46 -5.07
CA ARG A 27 7.38 -20.08 -3.95
C ARG A 27 8.60 -19.39 -4.51
N VAL A 28 9.15 -18.46 -3.75
CA VAL A 28 10.45 -17.89 -4.09
C VAL A 28 11.56 -18.91 -3.82
N ASN A 29 12.65 -18.85 -4.58
CA ASN A 29 13.79 -19.75 -4.45
C ASN A 29 13.40 -21.24 -4.65
N ASN A 30 13.67 -22.10 -3.68
CA ASN A 30 13.41 -23.53 -3.79
C ASN A 30 11.91 -23.86 -3.67
N GLN A 31 11.30 -24.33 -4.76
CA GLN A 31 9.88 -24.68 -4.82
C GLN A 31 9.49 -25.83 -3.86
N ASN A 32 10.45 -26.66 -3.48
CA ASN A 32 10.23 -27.79 -2.58
C ASN A 32 10.44 -27.45 -1.10
N ASP A 33 10.87 -26.20 -0.80
CA ASP A 33 11.09 -25.73 0.56
C ASP A 33 10.11 -24.63 0.94
N ALA A 34 8.98 -25.02 1.52
CA ALA A 34 7.98 -24.08 2.01
C ALA A 34 8.50 -23.22 3.19
N ALA A 35 9.44 -23.76 3.98
CA ALA A 35 9.98 -23.04 5.12
C ALA A 35 10.89 -21.87 4.66
N ALA A 36 11.69 -22.06 3.62
CA ALA A 36 12.51 -20.99 3.03
C ALA A 36 11.67 -19.89 2.41
N SER A 37 10.46 -20.20 1.91
CA SER A 37 9.52 -19.23 1.32
C SER A 37 8.64 -18.54 2.36
N ARG A 38 8.69 -18.95 3.62
CA ARG A 38 7.85 -18.37 4.68
C ARG A 38 8.23 -16.93 4.96
N GLY A 39 7.28 -16.02 4.76
CA GLY A 39 7.47 -14.58 4.94
C GLY A 39 6.16 -13.86 5.25
N LEU A 40 6.18 -12.53 5.30
CA LEU A 40 4.95 -11.75 5.39
C LEU A 40 4.08 -12.03 4.16
N SER A 41 2.76 -12.12 4.37
CA SER A 41 1.79 -12.20 3.28
C SER A 41 1.76 -10.88 2.50
N ASP A 42 1.48 -10.93 1.20
CA ASP A 42 1.25 -9.72 0.37
C ASP A 42 0.10 -8.86 0.92
N PHE A 43 -0.79 -9.48 1.71
CA PHE A 43 -1.93 -8.83 2.35
C PHE A 43 -1.59 -8.25 3.72
N ASP A 44 -0.38 -8.45 4.26
CA ASP A 44 -0.01 -7.95 5.58
C ASP A 44 -0.13 -6.42 5.63
N ARG A 45 -0.82 -5.95 6.66
CA ARG A 45 -0.93 -4.55 7.03
C ARG A 45 -0.72 -4.46 8.53
N ARG A 46 0.52 -4.22 8.93
CA ARG A 46 0.92 -4.27 10.33
C ARG A 46 0.03 -3.41 11.23
N GLN A 47 -0.39 -2.26 10.74
CA GLN A 47 -1.23 -1.32 11.47
C GLN A 47 -2.27 -0.73 10.53
N ARG A 48 -3.51 -0.71 10.96
CA ARG A 48 -4.61 -0.06 10.27
C ARG A 48 -5.49 0.67 11.27
N PHE A 49 -5.64 1.96 11.07
CA PHE A 49 -6.54 2.83 11.83
C PHE A 49 -7.63 3.32 10.88
N VAL A 50 -8.88 3.15 11.30
CA VAL A 50 -10.05 3.64 10.58
C VAL A 50 -10.94 4.36 11.58
N THR A 51 -11.33 5.58 11.27
CA THR A 51 -12.35 6.29 12.03
C THR A 51 -13.36 6.91 11.09
N SER A 52 -14.62 6.86 11.47
CA SER A 52 -15.72 7.55 10.81
C SER A 52 -16.50 8.37 11.82
N ALA A 53 -17.00 9.51 11.39
CA ALA A 53 -17.82 10.36 12.22
C ALA A 53 -18.95 10.99 11.41
N VAL A 54 -20.07 11.22 12.08
CA VAL A 54 -21.20 12.03 11.60
C VAL A 54 -21.50 13.06 12.67
N TYR A 55 -21.53 14.32 12.29
CA TYR A 55 -21.79 15.41 13.22
C TYR A 55 -22.83 16.38 12.68
N GLN A 56 -23.94 16.46 13.40
CA GLN A 56 -24.98 17.45 13.15
C GLN A 56 -24.56 18.76 13.81
N LEU A 57 -24.29 19.77 12.98
CA LEU A 57 -23.82 21.07 13.45
C LEU A 57 -24.92 21.82 14.24
N PRO A 58 -24.69 22.15 15.50
CA PRO A 58 -25.69 22.80 16.34
C PRO A 58 -25.83 24.30 16.07
N PHE A 59 -25.04 24.84 15.12
CA PHE A 59 -24.97 26.27 14.88
C PHE A 59 -26.26 26.80 14.30
N PHE A 60 -26.61 28.02 14.70
CA PHE A 60 -27.80 28.78 14.25
C PHE A 60 -29.15 28.12 14.51
N SER A 61 -29.23 27.08 15.33
CA SER A 61 -30.47 26.39 15.67
C SER A 61 -31.46 27.31 16.39
N ALA A 62 -30.97 28.28 17.18
CA ALA A 62 -31.77 29.29 17.87
C ALA A 62 -32.10 30.52 17.00
N SER A 63 -31.62 30.62 15.77
CA SER A 63 -31.94 31.71 14.84
C SER A 63 -33.36 31.57 14.31
N SER A 64 -33.90 32.64 13.70
CA SER A 64 -35.24 32.65 13.08
C SER A 64 -35.17 33.09 11.61
N GLY A 65 -36.24 32.83 10.87
CA GLY A 65 -36.40 33.24 9.49
C GLY A 65 -35.33 32.64 8.55
N PHE A 66 -35.02 33.35 7.47
CA PHE A 66 -34.08 32.92 6.42
C PHE A 66 -32.72 32.50 6.94
N LYS A 67 -32.23 33.18 8.01
CA LYS A 67 -30.94 32.84 8.62
C LYS A 67 -30.92 31.43 9.21
N LYS A 68 -32.00 31.00 9.83
CA LYS A 68 -32.14 29.62 10.33
C LYS A 68 -32.18 28.63 9.16
N GLU A 69 -33.02 28.92 8.17
CA GLU A 69 -33.16 28.01 7.01
C GLU A 69 -31.86 27.86 6.22
N ALA A 70 -31.08 28.92 6.07
CA ALA A 70 -29.83 28.88 5.33
C ALA A 70 -28.65 28.25 6.10
N LEU A 71 -28.53 28.56 7.41
CA LEU A 71 -27.30 28.28 8.17
C LEU A 71 -27.43 27.14 9.21
N ALA A 72 -28.64 26.84 9.69
CA ALA A 72 -28.86 25.76 10.64
C ALA A 72 -29.03 24.39 9.92
N GLY A 73 -28.86 23.30 10.68
CA GLY A 73 -29.17 21.94 10.21
C GLY A 73 -28.20 21.36 9.19
N TRP A 74 -26.97 21.85 9.15
CA TRP A 74 -25.91 21.22 8.41
C TRP A 74 -25.43 19.95 9.14
N GLU A 75 -25.13 18.91 8.37
CA GLU A 75 -24.51 17.69 8.84
C GLU A 75 -23.17 17.49 8.12
N THR A 76 -22.16 17.12 8.85
CA THR A 76 -20.87 16.71 8.29
C THR A 76 -20.63 15.26 8.59
N SER A 77 -20.03 14.55 7.65
CA SER A 77 -19.51 13.21 7.89
C SER A 77 -18.16 13.03 7.26
N GLY A 78 -17.39 12.06 7.77
CA GLY A 78 -16.08 11.80 7.22
C GLY A 78 -15.55 10.44 7.62
N VAL A 79 -14.57 9.98 6.83
CA VAL A 79 -13.83 8.75 7.09
C VAL A 79 -12.35 9.05 6.96
N VAL A 80 -11.57 8.61 7.94
CA VAL A 80 -10.11 8.65 7.92
C VAL A 80 -9.58 7.22 7.91
N ILE A 81 -8.70 6.92 6.97
CA ILE A 81 -8.02 5.63 6.87
C ILE A 81 -6.52 5.89 6.87
N LEU A 82 -5.82 5.30 7.84
CA LEU A 82 -4.36 5.29 7.92
C LEU A 82 -3.91 3.84 8.00
N GLN A 83 -3.01 3.42 7.11
CA GLN A 83 -2.49 2.04 7.17
C GLN A 83 -1.03 1.95 6.76
N SER A 84 -0.34 0.95 7.32
CA SER A 84 1.02 0.59 6.94
C SER A 84 1.08 0.18 5.48
N GLY A 85 2.25 0.36 4.86
CA GLY A 85 2.53 -0.17 3.54
C GLY A 85 2.43 -1.70 3.49
N ALA A 86 2.18 -2.22 2.29
CA ALA A 86 2.28 -3.64 2.02
C ALA A 86 3.74 -4.07 1.94
N PRO A 87 4.08 -5.30 2.29
CA PRO A 87 5.40 -5.84 2.06
C PRO A 87 5.62 -6.19 0.58
N PHE A 88 6.89 -6.25 0.18
CA PHE A 88 7.29 -6.74 -1.13
C PHE A 88 8.68 -7.38 -1.08
N THR A 89 9.00 -8.15 -2.12
CA THR A 89 10.27 -8.87 -2.29
C THR A 89 11.12 -8.17 -3.33
N VAL A 90 12.43 -8.14 -3.11
CA VAL A 90 13.41 -7.77 -4.14
C VAL A 90 13.94 -9.04 -4.76
N TYR A 91 13.88 -9.14 -6.09
CA TYR A 91 14.23 -10.32 -6.85
C TYR A 91 15.57 -10.16 -7.59
N ASP A 92 16.22 -11.27 -7.87
CA ASP A 92 17.24 -11.34 -8.90
C ASP A 92 16.67 -12.04 -10.15
N PRO A 93 16.40 -11.30 -11.24
CA PRO A 93 15.89 -11.89 -12.47
C PRO A 93 16.84 -12.87 -13.15
N ALA A 94 18.13 -12.80 -12.81
CA ALA A 94 19.17 -13.70 -13.32
C ALA A 94 19.59 -14.76 -12.29
N GLY A 95 18.94 -14.77 -11.11
CA GLY A 95 19.29 -15.66 -10.01
C GLY A 95 18.74 -17.06 -10.16
N GLY A 96 19.35 -18.02 -9.45
CA GLY A 96 18.86 -19.39 -9.36
C GLY A 96 19.06 -20.25 -10.60
N THR A 97 19.87 -19.83 -11.57
CA THR A 97 20.06 -20.55 -12.85
C THR A 97 20.68 -21.95 -12.68
N ALA A 98 21.42 -22.18 -11.61
CA ALA A 98 21.93 -23.51 -11.25
C ALA A 98 20.81 -24.55 -11.01
N TYR A 99 19.57 -24.07 -10.78
CA TYR A 99 18.40 -24.90 -10.48
C TYR A 99 17.36 -24.85 -11.61
N ALA A 100 17.78 -24.48 -12.82
CA ALA A 100 16.94 -24.37 -14.01
C ALA A 100 15.74 -23.41 -13.85
N LEU A 101 15.86 -22.39 -13.01
CA LEU A 101 14.85 -21.32 -12.92
C LEU A 101 15.00 -20.43 -14.16
N ALA A 102 14.12 -20.61 -15.11
CA ALA A 102 14.08 -19.81 -16.32
C ALA A 102 12.97 -18.75 -16.22
N SER A 103 13.34 -17.50 -16.43
CA SER A 103 12.48 -16.38 -16.89
C SER A 103 11.36 -15.85 -16.03
N THR A 104 11.08 -16.34 -14.84
CA THR A 104 10.20 -15.67 -13.86
C THR A 104 11.03 -15.27 -12.64
N PRO A 105 10.77 -14.12 -12.02
CA PRO A 105 11.54 -13.71 -10.84
C PRO A 105 11.24 -14.65 -9.67
N SER A 106 11.91 -15.81 -9.66
CA SER A 106 11.74 -16.84 -8.65
C SER A 106 12.87 -16.83 -7.62
N SER A 107 14.03 -16.25 -7.94
CA SER A 107 15.10 -16.03 -6.97
C SER A 107 14.95 -14.67 -6.31
N THR A 108 15.03 -14.63 -4.97
CA THR A 108 15.18 -13.37 -4.24
C THR A 108 16.61 -12.87 -4.41
N ALA A 109 16.82 -11.55 -4.33
CA ALA A 109 18.17 -10.99 -4.39
C ALA A 109 19.01 -11.37 -3.16
N THR A 110 20.31 -11.19 -3.24
CA THR A 110 21.23 -11.38 -2.12
C THR A 110 21.48 -10.05 -1.40
N PHE A 111 21.47 -10.05 -0.05
CA PHE A 111 21.90 -8.89 0.72
C PHE A 111 23.40 -8.65 0.58
N GLY A 112 23.75 -7.37 0.36
CA GLY A 112 25.11 -6.91 0.50
C GLY A 112 25.61 -7.02 1.96
N PRO A 113 26.93 -6.98 2.19
CA PRO A 113 27.53 -7.09 3.52
C PRO A 113 26.95 -6.03 4.49
N GLY A 114 26.51 -6.48 5.68
CA GLY A 114 25.97 -5.64 6.73
C GLY A 114 24.51 -5.17 6.53
N PHE A 115 23.86 -5.60 5.45
CA PHE A 115 22.44 -5.29 5.22
C PHE A 115 21.50 -6.41 5.65
N SER A 116 20.27 -6.01 5.93
CA SER A 116 19.16 -6.87 6.36
C SER A 116 17.83 -6.19 6.06
N CYS A 117 16.72 -6.85 6.27
CA CYS A 117 15.38 -6.24 6.13
C CYS A 117 15.21 -4.92 6.90
N GLY A 118 15.92 -4.75 8.02
CA GLY A 118 15.79 -3.58 8.89
C GLY A 118 16.47 -2.31 8.38
N ASN A 119 17.47 -2.43 7.49
CA ASN A 119 18.27 -1.30 7.03
C ASN A 119 18.42 -1.22 5.49
N ALA A 120 17.66 -2.02 4.76
CA ALA A 120 17.71 -2.08 3.30
C ALA A 120 16.85 -1.03 2.59
N LEU A 121 16.13 -0.17 3.33
CA LEU A 121 15.35 0.93 2.76
C LEU A 121 16.23 2.15 2.47
N SER A 122 15.88 2.88 1.41
CA SER A 122 16.49 4.18 1.14
C SER A 122 16.16 5.16 2.26
N SER A 123 17.12 6.01 2.60
CA SER A 123 16.94 7.12 3.54
C SER A 123 16.39 8.38 2.83
N GLY A 124 15.91 9.34 3.62
CA GLY A 124 15.46 10.63 3.14
C GLY A 124 13.94 10.81 3.14
N SER A 125 13.48 11.86 2.47
CA SER A 125 12.06 12.21 2.36
C SER A 125 11.28 11.19 1.55
N MET A 126 9.95 11.16 1.70
CA MET A 126 9.07 10.31 0.89
C MET A 126 9.36 10.51 -0.61
N THR A 127 9.41 11.76 -1.07
CA THR A 127 9.61 12.09 -2.48
C THR A 127 10.97 11.60 -3.00
N SER A 128 12.05 11.76 -2.23
CA SER A 128 13.37 11.28 -2.65
C SER A 128 13.44 9.75 -2.73
N ARG A 129 12.70 9.05 -1.89
CA ARG A 129 12.65 7.59 -1.88
C ARG A 129 11.85 7.00 -3.04
N LEU A 130 10.97 7.77 -3.70
CA LEU A 130 10.20 7.27 -4.84
C LEU A 130 11.09 6.89 -6.04
N THR A 131 12.24 7.55 -6.19
CA THR A 131 13.21 7.23 -7.25
C THR A 131 13.79 5.83 -7.08
N ASN A 132 14.05 5.44 -5.84
CA ASN A 132 14.40 4.08 -5.45
C ASN A 132 14.01 3.85 -4.00
N TRP A 133 13.03 2.98 -3.77
CA TRP A 133 12.52 2.70 -2.42
C TRP A 133 13.50 1.91 -1.56
N VAL A 134 14.38 1.15 -2.18
CA VAL A 134 15.43 0.39 -1.50
C VAL A 134 16.79 1.05 -1.66
N ASN A 135 17.66 0.86 -0.67
CA ASN A 135 19.05 1.25 -0.79
C ASN A 135 19.74 0.35 -1.84
N ALA A 136 20.22 0.94 -2.92
CA ALA A 136 20.86 0.19 -3.99
C ALA A 136 22.01 -0.71 -3.49
N ALA A 137 22.84 -0.20 -2.56
CA ALA A 137 23.96 -0.94 -1.99
C ALA A 137 23.53 -2.11 -1.08
N ALA A 138 22.25 -2.15 -0.67
CA ALA A 138 21.74 -3.22 0.18
C ALA A 138 21.59 -4.56 -0.54
N TYR A 139 21.65 -4.56 -1.88
CA TYR A 139 21.40 -5.75 -2.67
C TYR A 139 22.50 -5.96 -3.70
N THR A 140 22.87 -7.22 -3.86
CA THR A 140 23.79 -7.70 -4.90
C THR A 140 23.12 -8.81 -5.69
N PRO A 141 23.55 -9.05 -6.94
CA PRO A 141 23.17 -10.25 -7.67
C PRO A 141 23.48 -11.51 -6.88
N ASP A 142 22.74 -12.56 -7.17
CA ASP A 142 22.96 -13.85 -6.52
C ASP A 142 24.35 -14.41 -6.85
N PRO A 143 25.00 -15.06 -5.87
CA PRO A 143 26.36 -15.58 -6.08
C PRO A 143 26.38 -16.70 -7.09
N LEU A 144 27.51 -16.85 -7.78
CA LEU A 144 27.75 -17.99 -8.66
C LEU A 144 27.77 -19.31 -7.87
N ALA A 145 27.26 -20.34 -8.49
CA ALA A 145 27.38 -21.70 -7.96
C ALA A 145 28.83 -22.08 -7.80
N PRO A 146 29.17 -23.00 -6.88
CA PRO A 146 30.50 -23.58 -6.80
C PRO A 146 30.90 -24.19 -8.15
N THR A 147 32.23 -24.33 -8.38
CA THR A 147 32.75 -25.01 -9.56
C THR A 147 32.09 -26.37 -9.77
N LEU A 148 31.81 -26.67 -11.02
CA LEU A 148 31.25 -27.96 -11.42
C LEU A 148 32.18 -29.10 -10.97
N SER A 149 31.65 -30.32 -10.87
CA SER A 149 32.40 -31.52 -10.45
C SER A 149 33.62 -31.82 -11.31
N ASN A 150 33.68 -31.29 -12.53
CA ASN A 150 34.80 -31.36 -13.44
C ASN A 150 35.86 -30.26 -13.23
N GLY A 151 35.70 -29.39 -12.21
CA GLY A 151 36.60 -28.28 -11.92
C GLY A 151 36.42 -27.03 -12.79
N SER A 152 35.47 -27.01 -13.71
CA SER A 152 35.17 -25.82 -14.51
C SER A 152 34.40 -24.76 -13.70
N PRO A 153 34.66 -23.46 -13.91
CA PRO A 153 33.81 -22.39 -13.33
C PRO A 153 32.36 -22.59 -13.76
N SER A 154 31.45 -22.37 -12.85
CA SER A 154 30.03 -22.36 -13.15
C SER A 154 29.58 -20.90 -13.43
N ASP A 155 28.94 -20.68 -14.57
CA ASP A 155 28.28 -19.43 -14.90
C ASP A 155 26.86 -19.35 -14.29
N ALA A 156 26.43 -20.45 -13.66
CA ALA A 156 25.10 -20.51 -13.03
C ALA A 156 25.10 -19.89 -11.65
N THR A 157 24.03 -19.21 -11.30
CA THR A 157 23.82 -18.58 -9.99
C THR A 157 23.04 -19.49 -9.05
N VAL A 158 23.33 -19.42 -7.76
CA VAL A 158 22.50 -20.03 -6.70
C VAL A 158 21.35 -19.12 -6.29
N TYR A 159 20.53 -19.54 -5.34
CA TYR A 159 19.48 -18.70 -4.79
C TYR A 159 20.04 -17.57 -3.92
N GLY A 160 19.34 -16.43 -3.93
CA GLY A 160 19.59 -15.35 -3.00
C GLY A 160 19.16 -15.66 -1.57
N ASN A 161 19.56 -14.78 -0.68
CA ASN A 161 19.33 -14.93 0.76
C ASN A 161 18.34 -13.93 1.36
N THR A 162 17.73 -13.07 0.54
CA THR A 162 16.74 -12.11 1.03
C THR A 162 15.42 -12.83 1.35
N PRO A 163 14.87 -12.66 2.55
CA PRO A 163 13.57 -13.23 2.87
C PRO A 163 12.45 -12.64 2.00
N ARG A 164 11.46 -13.47 1.69
CA ARG A 164 10.26 -13.02 0.97
C ARG A 164 9.54 -11.94 1.76
N ASN A 165 9.08 -10.89 1.06
CA ASN A 165 8.24 -9.81 1.61
C ASN A 165 8.84 -9.11 2.85
N CYS A 166 10.16 -8.98 2.90
CA CYS A 166 10.79 -8.36 4.05
C CYS A 166 10.84 -6.83 3.99
N ILE A 167 10.62 -6.23 2.85
CA ILE A 167 10.63 -4.78 2.66
C ILE A 167 9.20 -4.25 2.69
N ILE A 168 8.98 -3.19 3.46
CA ILE A 168 7.67 -2.55 3.58
C ILE A 168 7.60 -1.35 2.64
N GLY A 169 6.58 -1.33 1.81
CA GLY A 169 6.30 -0.24 0.88
C GLY A 169 5.71 1.01 1.55
N PRO A 170 5.29 2.00 0.76
CA PRO A 170 4.74 3.25 1.25
C PRO A 170 3.46 3.04 2.07
N PRO A 171 3.29 3.80 3.17
CA PRO A 171 2.02 3.82 3.91
C PRO A 171 0.93 4.52 3.08
N GLN A 172 -0.31 4.20 3.38
CA GLN A 172 -1.48 4.79 2.73
C GLN A 172 -2.29 5.63 3.72
N LYS A 173 -2.76 6.79 3.26
CA LYS A 173 -3.57 7.73 4.04
C LYS A 173 -4.68 8.25 3.15
N ASN A 174 -5.90 8.20 3.65
CA ASN A 174 -7.05 8.78 2.96
C ASN A 174 -7.97 9.48 3.96
N VAL A 175 -8.53 10.60 3.55
CA VAL A 175 -9.55 11.33 4.30
C VAL A 175 -10.64 11.73 3.32
N ASP A 176 -11.84 11.20 3.54
CA ASP A 176 -13.03 11.58 2.82
C ASP A 176 -13.92 12.42 3.73
N PHE A 177 -14.58 13.41 3.15
CA PHE A 177 -15.43 14.34 3.89
C PHE A 177 -16.69 14.63 3.11
N THR A 178 -17.81 14.74 3.81
CA THR A 178 -19.11 15.09 3.24
C THR A 178 -19.74 16.24 4.02
N LEU A 179 -20.35 17.15 3.31
CA LEU A 179 -21.22 18.19 3.84
C LEU A 179 -22.63 17.99 3.27
N ASP A 180 -23.61 17.91 4.13
CA ASP A 180 -25.00 17.63 3.76
C ASP A 180 -25.96 18.59 4.42
N LYS A 181 -27.02 18.97 3.71
CA LYS A 181 -28.11 19.75 4.27
C LYS A 181 -29.43 19.49 3.54
N ALA A 182 -30.49 19.33 4.34
CA ALA A 182 -31.86 19.32 3.87
C ALA A 182 -32.54 20.68 4.10
N PHE A 183 -33.02 21.29 3.04
CA PHE A 183 -33.86 22.47 3.07
C PHE A 183 -35.31 22.03 2.97
N ARG A 184 -36.10 22.32 4.02
CA ARG A 184 -37.52 22.00 4.03
C ARG A 184 -38.28 23.10 3.27
N ILE A 185 -38.99 22.72 2.22
CA ILE A 185 -39.79 23.64 1.40
C ILE A 185 -41.23 23.66 1.92
N THR A 186 -41.78 22.48 2.15
CA THR A 186 -43.10 22.28 2.77
C THR A 186 -43.04 21.10 3.73
N GLU A 187 -44.16 20.75 4.37
CA GLU A 187 -44.21 19.55 5.23
C GLU A 187 -43.88 18.25 4.48
N ARG A 188 -44.14 18.19 3.17
CA ARG A 188 -43.94 17.00 2.35
C ARG A 188 -42.78 17.12 1.34
N GLN A 189 -42.22 18.34 1.21
CA GLN A 189 -41.22 18.61 0.19
C GLN A 189 -39.94 19.13 0.80
N SER A 190 -38.82 18.56 0.38
CA SER A 190 -37.50 19.01 0.78
C SER A 190 -36.49 18.95 -0.35
N LEU A 191 -35.50 19.82 -0.29
CA LEU A 191 -34.36 19.85 -1.17
C LEU A 191 -33.11 19.49 -0.40
N ARG A 192 -32.45 18.40 -0.75
CA ARG A 192 -31.23 17.96 -0.09
C ARG A 192 -30.02 18.28 -0.95
N PHE A 193 -29.14 19.11 -0.42
CA PHE A 193 -27.83 19.40 -0.99
C PHE A 193 -26.78 18.55 -0.31
N ARG A 194 -25.86 17.99 -1.11
CA ARG A 194 -24.73 17.24 -0.60
C ARG A 194 -23.48 17.56 -1.41
N ALA A 195 -22.35 17.74 -0.71
CA ALA A 195 -21.03 17.91 -1.26
C ALA A 195 -20.11 16.84 -0.69
N ASP A 196 -19.59 15.96 -1.55
CA ASP A 196 -18.65 14.90 -1.19
C ASP A 196 -17.25 15.28 -1.67
N PHE A 197 -16.27 15.15 -0.79
CA PHE A 197 -14.86 15.40 -1.04
C PHE A 197 -14.11 14.08 -0.79
N PHE A 198 -13.77 13.38 -1.85
CA PHE A 198 -12.91 12.20 -1.76
C PHE A 198 -11.46 12.62 -1.81
N ASN A 199 -10.62 12.03 -0.96
CA ASN A 199 -9.24 12.43 -0.78
C ASN A 199 -9.10 13.93 -0.53
N LEU A 200 -9.77 14.43 0.52
CA LEU A 200 -9.93 15.85 0.86
C LEU A 200 -8.62 16.65 0.78
N PHE A 201 -7.52 16.08 1.27
CA PHE A 201 -6.22 16.74 1.30
C PHE A 201 -5.40 16.55 0.02
N ASN A 202 -5.95 15.85 -0.98
CA ASN A 202 -5.24 15.49 -2.22
C ASN A 202 -3.89 14.81 -1.94
N HIS A 203 -3.87 13.92 -0.93
CA HIS A 203 -2.65 13.23 -0.53
C HIS A 203 -2.43 12.02 -1.45
N PRO A 204 -1.31 11.91 -2.17
CA PRO A 204 -1.04 10.75 -3.00
C PRO A 204 -0.76 9.52 -2.12
N SER A 205 -1.44 8.42 -2.40
CA SER A 205 -1.10 7.09 -1.89
C SER A 205 -0.30 6.36 -2.95
N PHE A 206 0.95 6.04 -2.65
CA PHE A 206 1.85 5.42 -3.61
C PHE A 206 1.63 3.91 -3.70
N ALA A 207 1.76 3.36 -4.92
CA ALA A 207 1.74 1.92 -5.15
C ALA A 207 3.04 1.26 -4.64
N LEU A 208 3.07 -0.05 -4.65
CA LEU A 208 4.32 -0.79 -4.57
C LEU A 208 5.12 -0.61 -5.87
N PRO A 209 6.45 -0.81 -5.85
CA PRO A 209 7.23 -0.90 -7.08
C PRO A 209 6.63 -1.95 -8.02
N ALA A 210 6.51 -1.63 -9.30
CA ALA A 210 6.02 -2.59 -10.30
C ALA A 210 6.96 -3.79 -10.44
N LEU A 211 8.26 -3.53 -10.27
CA LEU A 211 9.30 -4.55 -10.14
C LEU A 211 10.34 -4.02 -9.15
N ALA A 212 10.66 -4.83 -8.14
CA ALA A 212 11.80 -4.63 -7.27
C ALA A 212 12.84 -5.69 -7.61
N ALA A 213 13.96 -5.27 -8.18
CA ALA A 213 14.96 -6.19 -8.71
C ALA A 213 16.39 -5.70 -8.44
N VAL A 214 17.33 -6.61 -8.47
CA VAL A 214 18.76 -6.32 -8.43
C VAL A 214 19.37 -6.38 -9.84
N SER A 215 20.38 -5.57 -10.05
CA SER A 215 21.26 -5.59 -11.23
C SER A 215 22.71 -5.46 -10.80
N SER A 216 23.63 -5.42 -11.75
CA SER A 216 25.05 -5.11 -11.47
C SER A 216 25.27 -3.76 -10.79
N SER A 217 24.29 -2.85 -10.88
CA SER A 217 24.30 -1.53 -10.20
C SER A 217 23.66 -1.55 -8.80
N GLY A 218 23.25 -2.72 -8.29
CA GLY A 218 22.58 -2.90 -7.01
C GLY A 218 21.06 -2.99 -7.11
N GLY A 219 20.39 -2.85 -5.95
CA GLY A 219 18.93 -2.98 -5.84
C GLY A 219 18.20 -1.77 -6.43
N SER A 220 17.10 -2.03 -7.13
CA SER A 220 16.24 -1.04 -7.73
C SER A 220 14.77 -1.36 -7.46
N ALA A 221 14.04 -0.40 -6.92
CA ALA A 221 12.61 -0.50 -6.61
C ALA A 221 11.93 0.87 -6.78
N PRO A 222 11.88 1.43 -8.01
CA PRO A 222 11.27 2.72 -8.27
C PRO A 222 9.74 2.63 -8.12
N ILE A 223 9.16 3.67 -7.54
CA ILE A 223 7.70 3.81 -7.40
C ILE A 223 7.24 4.89 -8.38
N THR A 224 6.53 4.47 -9.41
CA THR A 224 6.14 5.31 -10.55
C THR A 224 4.65 5.54 -10.64
N SER A 225 3.87 4.94 -9.74
CA SER A 225 2.40 5.04 -9.77
C SER A 225 1.80 5.27 -8.38
N THR A 226 0.58 5.71 -8.35
CA THR A 226 -0.24 5.86 -7.15
C THR A 226 -1.39 4.85 -7.15
N VAL A 227 -1.89 4.54 -5.95
CA VAL A 227 -3.15 3.80 -5.76
C VAL A 227 -4.23 4.76 -5.31
N GLY A 228 -5.46 4.53 -5.78
CA GLY A 228 -6.58 5.44 -5.52
C GLY A 228 -6.63 6.62 -6.49
N THR A 229 -7.58 7.50 -6.26
CA THR A 229 -7.85 8.66 -7.11
C THR A 229 -7.26 9.94 -6.50
N PRO A 230 -6.95 10.95 -7.32
CA PRO A 230 -6.72 12.30 -6.81
C PRO A 230 -8.00 12.81 -6.13
N ARG A 231 -7.94 13.99 -5.53
CA ARG A 231 -9.13 14.60 -4.93
C ARG A 231 -10.24 14.74 -5.96
N LEU A 232 -11.40 14.15 -5.63
CA LEU A 232 -12.62 14.31 -6.39
C LEU A 232 -13.63 15.08 -5.54
N ILE A 233 -14.36 16.00 -6.17
CA ILE A 233 -15.43 16.75 -5.53
C ILE A 233 -16.70 16.47 -6.31
N GLN A 234 -17.73 16.00 -5.60
CA GLN A 234 -19.04 15.73 -6.19
C GLN A 234 -20.11 16.53 -5.48
N PHE A 235 -20.96 17.20 -6.23
CA PHE A 235 -22.15 17.87 -5.71
C PHE A 235 -23.40 17.13 -6.16
N SER A 236 -24.35 17.01 -5.27
CA SER A 236 -25.67 16.47 -5.59
C SER A 236 -26.76 17.34 -5.01
N LEU A 237 -27.87 17.42 -5.74
CA LEU A 237 -29.09 18.11 -5.32
C LEU A 237 -30.26 17.17 -5.57
N LYS A 238 -30.95 16.80 -4.50
CA LYS A 238 -32.09 15.86 -4.56
C LYS A 238 -33.35 16.53 -4.05
N TYR A 239 -34.38 16.55 -4.89
CA TYR A 239 -35.72 16.96 -4.50
C TYR A 239 -36.52 15.74 -4.05
N LEU A 240 -37.15 15.86 -2.88
CA LEU A 240 -38.00 14.84 -2.26
C LEU A 240 -39.41 15.43 -2.11
N PHE A 241 -40.41 14.67 -2.53
CA PHE A 241 -41.82 15.04 -2.48
C PHE A 241 -42.70 13.91 -1.99
#